data_c2b4ebde9ab2ebf24e4076a5a7850a00
#
_entry.id   c2b4ebde9ab2ebf24e4076a5a7850a00
#
_cell.length_a   1.000
_cell.length_b   1.000
_cell.length_c   1.000
_cell.angle_alpha   90.00
_cell.angle_beta   90.00
_cell.angle_gamma   90.00
#
_symmetry.space_group_name_H-M   'P 1'
#
loop_
_entity.id
_entity.type
_entity.pdbx_description
1 polymer ?
#
loop_
_entity_poly.entity_id
_entity_poly.type
_entity_poly.pdbx_seq_one_letter_code
_entity_poly.pdbx_strand_id
1 'polypeptide(L)'
;MAVSYKRLWKLLVDKKMSKSDLRKKAEIAPNTMTKLRRDEEVSLTILSKICKTLHADFGEIVEYVSDAEIWDLYNENRELLGKDHVRGEQLPIDGYHLVVSVWIRNSKGEYLISQRSANRPTYPLMWECAGGSVVKGEDSLSGAIREAKEEVGVDLMPENGQVLFTKTRKIIDGKIFNDIMDVWLFDYDGEVDLGNATTDEVAQVAWMNREQIKELFDANMFVETLEYFFTEVDKERC
;
A
#
# COMPACT_ATOMS: atom_id res chain seq x y z
N MET A 1 -14.33 6.31 -6.46
CA MET A 1 -13.87 7.34 -7.44
C MET A 1 -13.16 8.40 -6.65
N ALA A 2 -11.90 8.62 -6.90
CA ALA A 2 -11.15 9.62 -6.17
C ALA A 2 -11.05 10.90 -7.01
N VAL A 3 -11.52 11.99 -6.45
CA VAL A 3 -11.31 13.34 -6.96
C VAL A 3 -10.45 14.09 -5.97
N SER A 4 -9.56 14.96 -6.44
CA SER A 4 -8.77 15.83 -5.59
C SER A 4 -9.00 17.27 -5.98
N TYR A 5 -9.15 18.14 -4.97
CA TYR A 5 -9.27 19.58 -5.15
C TYR A 5 -7.99 20.33 -4.71
N LYS A 6 -6.85 19.66 -4.63
CA LYS A 6 -5.56 20.29 -4.29
C LYS A 6 -5.24 21.46 -5.23
N ARG A 7 -5.54 21.30 -6.52
CA ARG A 7 -5.37 22.36 -7.54
C ARG A 7 -6.21 23.59 -7.21
N LEU A 8 -7.48 23.38 -6.82
CA LEU A 8 -8.35 24.50 -6.39
C LEU A 8 -7.73 25.26 -5.22
N TRP A 9 -7.24 24.56 -4.22
CA TRP A 9 -6.66 25.21 -3.04
C TRP A 9 -5.41 26.00 -3.36
N LYS A 10 -4.55 25.47 -4.24
CA LYS A 10 -3.38 26.18 -4.76
C LYS A 10 -3.77 27.43 -5.54
N LEU A 11 -4.73 27.30 -6.45
CA LEU A 11 -5.25 28.43 -7.25
C LEU A 11 -5.82 29.56 -6.38
N LEU A 12 -6.50 29.22 -5.26
CA LEU A 12 -6.96 30.23 -4.31
C LEU A 12 -5.81 30.99 -3.65
N VAL A 13 -4.72 30.30 -3.30
CA VAL A 13 -3.53 30.95 -2.76
C VAL A 13 -2.93 31.91 -3.77
N ASP A 14 -2.77 31.48 -5.02
CA ASP A 14 -2.22 32.28 -6.12
C ASP A 14 -3.06 33.53 -6.37
N LYS A 15 -4.40 33.42 -6.27
CA LYS A 15 -5.36 34.51 -6.43
C LYS A 15 -5.58 35.32 -5.13
N LYS A 16 -4.85 35.03 -4.05
CA LYS A 16 -5.00 35.67 -2.73
C LYS A 16 -6.45 35.69 -2.23
N MET A 17 -7.17 34.61 -2.50
CA MET A 17 -8.59 34.43 -2.14
C MET A 17 -8.73 33.40 -1.02
N SER A 18 -9.49 33.71 0.03
CA SER A 18 -9.81 32.76 1.07
C SER A 18 -10.89 31.76 0.63
N LYS A 19 -10.93 30.57 1.28
CA LYS A 19 -12.02 29.59 1.08
C LYS A 19 -13.40 30.20 1.39
N SER A 20 -13.47 31.15 2.35
CA SER A 20 -14.70 31.83 2.70
C SER A 20 -15.15 32.80 1.58
N ASP A 21 -14.21 33.49 0.93
CA ASP A 21 -14.52 34.39 -0.18
C ASP A 21 -15.00 33.60 -1.39
N LEU A 22 -14.32 32.45 -1.73
CA LEU A 22 -14.80 31.57 -2.77
C LEU A 22 -16.24 31.15 -2.51
N ARG A 23 -16.53 30.66 -1.28
CA ARG A 23 -17.87 30.22 -0.91
C ARG A 23 -18.93 31.29 -1.16
N LYS A 24 -18.65 32.52 -0.74
CA LYS A 24 -19.58 33.66 -0.90
C LYS A 24 -19.76 34.04 -2.36
N LYS A 25 -18.65 34.19 -3.11
CA LYS A 25 -18.67 34.65 -4.52
C LYS A 25 -19.27 33.61 -5.47
N ALA A 26 -19.01 32.33 -5.25
CA ALA A 26 -19.56 31.22 -6.05
C ALA A 26 -20.93 30.73 -5.55
N GLU A 27 -21.47 31.34 -4.50
CA GLU A 27 -22.76 30.97 -3.89
C GLU A 27 -22.84 29.48 -3.56
N ILE A 28 -21.81 28.97 -2.84
CA ILE A 28 -21.69 27.57 -2.48
C ILE A 28 -22.19 27.38 -1.04
N ALA A 29 -22.99 26.31 -0.82
CA ALA A 29 -23.47 25.96 0.51
C ALA A 29 -22.30 25.50 1.43
N PRO A 30 -22.40 25.77 2.75
CA PRO A 30 -21.35 25.31 3.71
C PRO A 30 -21.02 23.84 3.61
N ASN A 31 -22.03 22.97 3.48
CA ASN A 31 -21.83 21.51 3.33
C ASN A 31 -21.03 21.15 2.08
N THR A 32 -21.24 21.87 0.97
CA THR A 32 -20.46 21.66 -0.26
C THR A 32 -19.00 22.06 -0.06
N MET A 33 -18.72 23.13 0.67
CA MET A 33 -17.35 23.49 1.03
C MET A 33 -16.69 22.44 1.94
N THR A 34 -17.47 21.79 2.79
CA THR A 34 -16.97 20.68 3.61
C THR A 34 -16.62 19.47 2.73
N LYS A 35 -17.46 19.10 1.77
CA LYS A 35 -17.20 18.06 0.79
C LYS A 35 -15.92 18.33 -0.01
N LEU A 36 -15.76 19.53 -0.58
CA LEU A 36 -14.54 19.92 -1.29
C LEU A 36 -13.27 19.81 -0.42
N ARG A 37 -13.36 20.11 0.88
CA ARG A 37 -12.20 19.96 1.81
C ARG A 37 -11.81 18.53 2.11
N ARG A 38 -12.74 17.60 1.92
CA ARG A 38 -12.55 16.18 2.16
C ARG A 38 -12.33 15.40 0.86
N ASP A 39 -12.13 16.11 -0.24
CA ASP A 39 -12.02 15.53 -1.58
C ASP A 39 -13.22 14.63 -1.95
N GLU A 40 -14.42 14.94 -1.38
CA GLU A 40 -15.67 14.27 -1.69
C GLU A 40 -16.29 14.82 -2.98
N GLU A 41 -17.05 13.99 -3.68
CA GLU A 41 -17.71 14.37 -4.94
C GLU A 41 -18.71 15.51 -4.76
N VAL A 42 -18.67 16.46 -5.69
CA VAL A 42 -19.65 17.52 -5.86
C VAL A 42 -20.17 17.53 -7.30
N SER A 43 -21.33 18.12 -7.52
CA SER A 43 -21.92 18.17 -8.86
C SER A 43 -21.11 19.06 -9.82
N LEU A 44 -21.17 18.75 -11.12
CA LEU A 44 -20.59 19.61 -12.16
C LEU A 44 -21.12 21.04 -12.11
N THR A 45 -22.37 21.25 -11.67
CA THR A 45 -22.96 22.59 -11.47
C THR A 45 -22.15 23.38 -10.44
N ILE A 46 -21.71 22.75 -9.37
CA ILE A 46 -20.88 23.42 -8.35
C ILE A 46 -19.50 23.73 -8.93
N LEU A 47 -18.88 22.77 -9.62
CA LEU A 47 -17.58 23.00 -10.28
C LEU A 47 -17.66 24.14 -11.30
N SER A 48 -18.72 24.20 -12.10
CA SER A 48 -18.95 25.28 -13.07
C SER A 48 -19.06 26.65 -12.39
N LYS A 49 -19.73 26.75 -11.23
CA LYS A 49 -19.79 28.01 -10.45
C LYS A 49 -18.39 28.43 -9.96
N ILE A 50 -17.58 27.46 -9.52
CA ILE A 50 -16.21 27.72 -9.08
C ILE A 50 -15.37 28.22 -10.27
N CYS A 51 -15.41 27.52 -11.40
CA CYS A 51 -14.69 27.89 -12.63
C CYS A 51 -15.04 29.29 -13.06
N LYS A 52 -16.34 29.64 -13.13
CA LYS A 52 -16.82 30.99 -13.47
C LYS A 52 -16.28 32.03 -12.51
N THR A 53 -16.29 31.76 -11.21
CA THR A 53 -15.83 32.69 -10.17
C THR A 53 -14.33 32.92 -10.21
N LEU A 54 -13.57 31.91 -10.55
CA LEU A 54 -12.10 31.95 -10.57
C LEU A 54 -11.53 32.24 -11.97
N HIS A 55 -12.37 32.30 -13.02
CA HIS A 55 -11.95 32.36 -14.41
C HIS A 55 -10.94 31.25 -14.74
N ALA A 56 -11.32 30.03 -14.40
CA ALA A 56 -10.51 28.81 -14.53
C ALA A 56 -11.31 27.72 -15.25
N ASP A 57 -10.66 26.70 -15.78
CA ASP A 57 -11.34 25.51 -16.27
C ASP A 57 -11.39 24.38 -15.24
N PHE A 58 -12.04 23.25 -15.58
CA PHE A 58 -12.16 22.12 -14.68
C PHE A 58 -10.80 21.53 -14.32
N GLY A 59 -9.87 21.40 -15.26
CA GLY A 59 -8.54 20.84 -15.04
C GLY A 59 -7.67 21.69 -14.11
N GLU A 60 -7.97 22.97 -13.95
CA GLU A 60 -7.28 23.88 -13.02
C GLU A 60 -7.81 23.80 -11.58
N ILE A 61 -8.98 23.19 -11.36
CA ILE A 61 -9.62 23.13 -10.02
C ILE A 61 -9.83 21.72 -9.48
N VAL A 62 -9.91 20.72 -10.36
CA VAL A 62 -10.11 19.31 -9.98
C VAL A 62 -9.19 18.42 -10.79
N GLU A 63 -8.73 17.36 -10.15
CA GLU A 63 -8.02 16.28 -10.80
C GLU A 63 -8.66 14.95 -10.44
N TYR A 64 -8.63 14.01 -11.40
CA TYR A 64 -8.96 12.63 -11.12
C TYR A 64 -7.73 12.00 -10.46
N VAL A 65 -7.94 11.45 -9.27
CA VAL A 65 -6.94 10.62 -8.61
C VAL A 65 -7.31 9.19 -8.92
N SER A 66 -6.47 8.53 -9.67
CA SER A 66 -6.65 7.08 -9.89
C SER A 66 -6.45 6.38 -8.55
N ASP A 67 -7.40 5.55 -8.16
CA ASP A 67 -7.20 4.61 -7.04
C ASP A 67 -6.23 3.49 -7.44
N ALA A 68 -5.81 3.46 -8.71
CA ALA A 68 -4.84 2.49 -9.18
C ALA A 68 -3.47 2.79 -8.59
N GLU A 69 -2.93 1.80 -7.93
CA GLU A 69 -1.58 1.81 -7.41
C GLU A 69 -0.57 1.93 -8.57
N ILE A 70 0.38 2.82 -8.45
CA ILE A 70 1.42 3.05 -9.46
C ILE A 70 2.75 2.57 -8.88
N TRP A 71 3.50 1.82 -9.68
CA TRP A 71 4.80 1.29 -9.32
C TRP A 71 5.90 1.93 -10.17
N ASP A 72 7.07 2.09 -9.57
CA ASP A 72 8.30 2.31 -10.33
C ASP A 72 8.76 1.00 -10.96
N LEU A 73 9.26 1.06 -12.19
CA LEU A 73 9.83 -0.11 -12.87
C LEU A 73 11.35 -0.11 -12.77
N TYR A 74 11.88 -1.30 -12.55
CA TYR A 74 13.30 -1.61 -12.45
C TYR A 74 13.71 -2.65 -13.49
N ASN A 75 14.99 -2.70 -13.85
CA ASN A 75 15.56 -3.83 -14.56
C ASN A 75 15.95 -4.96 -13.57
N GLU A 76 16.45 -6.08 -14.07
CA GLU A 76 16.85 -7.23 -13.26
C GLU A 76 17.99 -6.95 -12.26
N ASN A 77 18.78 -5.90 -12.50
CA ASN A 77 19.86 -5.44 -11.62
C ASN A 77 19.37 -4.41 -10.58
N ARG A 78 18.06 -4.21 -10.46
CA ARG A 78 17.43 -3.23 -9.56
C ARG A 78 17.77 -1.78 -9.93
N GLU A 79 18.04 -1.47 -11.17
CA GLU A 79 18.23 -0.11 -11.65
C GLU A 79 16.88 0.45 -12.12
N LEU A 80 16.56 1.67 -11.67
CA LEU A 80 15.30 2.34 -11.99
C LEU A 80 15.23 2.65 -13.50
N LEU A 81 14.15 2.23 -14.15
CA LEU A 81 13.93 2.46 -15.58
C LEU A 81 13.36 3.85 -15.91
N GLY A 82 12.95 4.62 -14.89
CA GLY A 82 12.28 5.91 -15.08
C GLY A 82 10.92 5.80 -15.79
N LYS A 83 10.26 4.66 -15.64
CA LYS A 83 8.94 4.35 -16.20
C LYS A 83 7.99 3.95 -15.07
N ASP A 84 6.75 4.39 -15.21
CA ASP A 84 5.67 4.06 -14.31
C ASP A 84 4.90 2.85 -14.83
N HIS A 85 4.33 2.07 -13.92
CA HIS A 85 3.42 0.98 -14.22
C HIS A 85 2.16 1.08 -13.36
N VAL A 86 1.02 0.88 -13.95
CA VAL A 86 -0.27 0.87 -13.24
C VAL A 86 -0.59 -0.56 -12.84
N ARG A 87 -0.85 -0.79 -11.56
CA ARG A 87 -1.24 -2.11 -11.04
C ARG A 87 -2.44 -2.67 -11.82
N GLY A 88 -2.30 -3.91 -12.24
CA GLY A 88 -3.33 -4.62 -13.03
C GLY A 88 -3.10 -4.58 -14.54
N GLU A 89 -2.21 -3.74 -15.04
CA GLU A 89 -1.76 -3.80 -16.42
C GLU A 89 -0.70 -4.90 -16.60
N GLN A 90 -0.44 -5.28 -17.86
CA GLN A 90 0.59 -6.29 -18.16
C GLN A 90 1.99 -5.68 -18.00
N LEU A 91 2.80 -6.26 -17.11
CA LEU A 91 4.19 -5.86 -16.92
C LEU A 91 5.01 -6.06 -18.21
N PRO A 92 5.92 -5.13 -18.52
CA PRO A 92 6.92 -5.34 -19.59
C PRO A 92 7.78 -6.58 -19.31
N ILE A 93 8.25 -7.25 -20.37
CA ILE A 93 9.05 -8.49 -20.26
C ILE A 93 10.30 -8.30 -19.39
N ASP A 94 10.97 -7.14 -19.52
CA ASP A 94 12.20 -6.81 -18.78
C ASP A 94 11.95 -5.76 -17.68
N GLY A 95 10.68 -5.55 -17.31
CA GLY A 95 10.30 -4.63 -16.24
C GLY A 95 9.91 -5.41 -14.98
N TYR A 96 10.51 -4.99 -13.87
CA TYR A 96 10.25 -5.54 -12.53
C TYR A 96 9.73 -4.42 -11.63
N HIS A 97 8.83 -4.75 -10.72
CA HIS A 97 8.47 -3.85 -9.63
C HIS A 97 9.01 -4.38 -8.29
N LEU A 98 9.14 -3.50 -7.30
CA LEU A 98 9.54 -3.92 -5.96
C LEU A 98 8.34 -4.46 -5.19
N VAL A 99 8.55 -5.55 -4.47
CA VAL A 99 7.62 -6.08 -3.47
C VAL A 99 8.35 -6.33 -2.17
N VAL A 100 7.62 -6.30 -1.08
CA VAL A 100 8.14 -6.59 0.26
C VAL A 100 7.35 -7.72 0.91
N SER A 101 8.06 -8.61 1.59
CA SER A 101 7.52 -9.57 2.55
C SER A 101 8.02 -9.16 3.92
N VAL A 102 7.12 -8.88 4.86
CA VAL A 102 7.43 -8.27 6.15
C VAL A 102 7.14 -9.27 7.27
N TRP A 103 8.19 -9.89 7.78
CA TRP A 103 8.14 -10.75 8.95
C TRP A 103 8.32 -9.90 10.19
N ILE A 104 7.39 -9.98 11.11
CA ILE A 104 7.41 -9.24 12.38
C ILE A 104 7.55 -10.26 13.49
N ARG A 105 8.62 -10.15 14.28
CA ARG A 105 8.96 -11.11 15.33
C ARG A 105 8.96 -10.46 16.70
N ASN A 106 8.35 -11.11 17.69
CA ASN A 106 8.41 -10.66 19.08
C ASN A 106 9.59 -11.26 19.85
N SER A 107 9.82 -10.77 21.07
CA SER A 107 10.90 -11.23 21.97
C SER A 107 10.76 -12.69 22.43
N LYS A 108 9.59 -13.31 22.25
CA LYS A 108 9.35 -14.75 22.52
C LYS A 108 9.73 -15.62 21.34
N GLY A 109 10.12 -15.03 20.19
CA GLY A 109 10.43 -15.77 18.96
C GLY A 109 9.20 -16.18 18.17
N GLU A 110 8.03 -15.57 18.44
CA GLU A 110 6.82 -15.76 17.65
C GLU A 110 6.75 -14.73 16.54
N TYR A 111 6.12 -15.09 15.42
CA TYR A 111 5.93 -14.23 14.24
C TYR A 111 4.46 -13.80 14.14
N LEU A 112 4.23 -12.54 13.80
CA LEU A 112 2.89 -12.02 13.51
C LEU A 112 2.46 -12.50 12.13
N ILE A 113 1.44 -13.34 12.09
CA ILE A 113 0.90 -13.95 10.87
C ILE A 113 -0.52 -13.43 10.68
N SER A 114 -0.84 -13.05 9.45
CA SER A 114 -2.14 -12.54 9.03
C SER A 114 -2.91 -13.56 8.21
N GLN A 115 -4.23 -13.62 8.37
CA GLN A 115 -5.10 -14.39 7.50
C GLN A 115 -5.78 -13.45 6.50
N ARG A 116 -5.62 -13.75 5.22
CA ARG A 116 -6.25 -13.00 4.13
C ARG A 116 -7.77 -13.07 4.23
N SER A 117 -8.44 -11.96 3.95
CA SER A 117 -9.90 -11.94 3.97
C SER A 117 -10.50 -12.76 2.81
N ALA A 118 -11.73 -13.22 3.00
CA ALA A 118 -12.40 -14.14 2.07
C ALA A 118 -12.67 -13.53 0.68
N ASN A 119 -12.66 -12.20 0.57
CA ASN A 119 -12.91 -11.46 -0.66
C ASN A 119 -11.64 -11.19 -1.49
N ARG A 120 -10.47 -11.63 -1.02
CA ARG A 120 -9.21 -11.46 -1.77
C ARG A 120 -9.20 -12.33 -3.04
N PRO A 121 -8.75 -11.78 -4.19
CA PRO A 121 -8.76 -12.50 -5.48
C PRO A 121 -7.76 -13.65 -5.53
N THR A 122 -6.70 -13.60 -4.71
CA THR A 122 -5.65 -14.63 -4.63
C THR A 122 -5.53 -15.12 -3.20
N TYR A 123 -5.37 -16.43 -3.02
CA TYR A 123 -5.17 -17.07 -1.73
C TYR A 123 -6.19 -16.66 -0.62
N PRO A 124 -7.52 -16.60 -0.89
CA PRO A 124 -8.50 -16.21 0.13
C PRO A 124 -8.41 -17.16 1.34
N LEU A 125 -8.51 -16.61 2.55
CA LEU A 125 -8.46 -17.33 3.83
C LEU A 125 -7.14 -18.05 4.15
N MET A 126 -6.13 -17.91 3.32
CA MET A 126 -4.79 -18.44 3.63
C MET A 126 -4.03 -17.48 4.56
N TRP A 127 -3.08 -18.05 5.29
CA TRP A 127 -2.21 -17.32 6.19
C TRP A 127 -0.91 -16.91 5.49
N GLU A 128 -0.37 -15.77 5.87
CA GLU A 128 0.87 -15.21 5.31
C GLU A 128 1.52 -14.20 6.28
N CYS A 129 2.74 -13.74 5.97
CA CYS A 129 3.28 -12.54 6.58
C CYS A 129 2.66 -11.29 5.92
N ALA A 130 2.77 -10.12 6.54
CA ALA A 130 2.39 -8.86 5.91
C ALA A 130 3.27 -8.58 4.68
N GLY A 131 2.76 -7.81 3.72
CA GLY A 131 3.54 -7.41 2.56
C GLY A 131 2.74 -7.09 1.33
N GLY A 132 3.39 -6.43 0.40
CA GLY A 132 2.76 -5.98 -0.84
C GLY A 132 3.73 -5.27 -1.77
N SER A 133 3.19 -4.49 -2.68
CA SER A 133 3.98 -3.78 -3.67
C SER A 133 4.48 -2.44 -3.14
N VAL A 134 5.73 -2.12 -3.43
CA VAL A 134 6.29 -0.80 -3.15
C VAL A 134 5.75 0.18 -4.20
N VAL A 135 5.10 1.25 -3.74
CA VAL A 135 4.49 2.22 -4.65
C VAL A 135 5.53 3.21 -5.18
N LYS A 136 5.18 3.88 -6.25
CA LYS A 136 6.06 4.86 -6.92
C LYS A 136 6.62 5.88 -5.95
N GLY A 137 7.96 6.03 -5.99
CA GLY A 137 8.70 7.00 -5.18
C GLY A 137 9.00 6.55 -3.76
N GLU A 138 8.56 5.36 -3.36
CA GLU A 138 8.98 4.74 -2.11
C GLU A 138 10.25 3.90 -2.28
N ASP A 139 11.02 3.78 -1.23
CA ASP A 139 12.01 2.72 -1.12
C ASP A 139 11.43 1.47 -0.43
N SER A 140 12.19 0.38 -0.45
CA SER A 140 11.77 -0.89 0.11
C SER A 140 11.43 -0.83 1.61
N LEU A 141 12.17 -0.03 2.39
CA LEU A 141 11.93 0.15 3.83
C LEU A 141 10.62 0.88 4.08
N SER A 142 10.40 1.97 3.36
CA SER A 142 9.17 2.76 3.46
C SER A 142 7.95 1.92 3.07
N GLY A 143 8.06 1.12 1.99
CA GLY A 143 7.04 0.18 1.57
C GLY A 143 6.75 -0.88 2.64
N ALA A 144 7.78 -1.47 3.25
CA ALA A 144 7.61 -2.47 4.30
C ALA A 144 6.87 -1.91 5.54
N ILE A 145 7.23 -0.71 5.97
CA ILE A 145 6.58 -0.05 7.12
C ILE A 145 5.13 0.31 6.78
N ARG A 146 4.86 0.82 5.58
CA ARG A 146 3.50 1.16 5.12
C ARG A 146 2.62 -0.09 5.07
N GLU A 147 3.08 -1.19 4.44
CA GLU A 147 2.31 -2.43 4.33
C GLU A 147 1.98 -3.03 5.71
N ALA A 148 2.94 -3.04 6.65
CA ALA A 148 2.67 -3.48 8.02
C ALA A 148 1.60 -2.62 8.70
N LYS A 149 1.60 -1.30 8.46
CA LYS A 149 0.57 -0.41 9.01
C LYS A 149 -0.78 -0.65 8.35
N GLU A 150 -0.82 -0.76 7.03
CA GLU A 150 -2.05 -0.88 6.25
C GLU A 150 -2.75 -2.22 6.50
N GLU A 151 -2.01 -3.32 6.55
CA GLU A 151 -2.57 -4.66 6.66
C GLU A 151 -2.81 -5.12 8.10
N VAL A 152 -1.84 -4.90 9.00
CA VAL A 152 -1.89 -5.45 10.36
C VAL A 152 -1.93 -4.39 11.47
N GLY A 153 -1.98 -3.10 11.11
CA GLY A 153 -2.16 -1.99 12.04
C GLY A 153 -0.94 -1.67 12.91
N VAL A 154 0.24 -2.19 12.57
CA VAL A 154 1.46 -2.06 13.36
C VAL A 154 2.32 -0.89 12.86
N ASP A 155 2.77 -0.02 13.77
CA ASP A 155 3.72 1.05 13.49
C ASP A 155 5.15 0.53 13.74
N LEU A 156 5.84 0.14 12.68
CA LEU A 156 7.22 -0.36 12.74
C LEU A 156 8.22 0.80 12.75
N MET A 157 9.27 0.64 13.53
CA MET A 157 10.38 1.60 13.58
C MET A 157 11.49 1.17 12.61
N PRO A 158 11.99 2.07 11.74
CA PRO A 158 13.01 1.74 10.74
C PRO A 158 14.25 1.03 11.30
N GLU A 159 14.70 1.45 12.48
CA GLU A 159 15.88 0.92 13.16
C GLU A 159 15.73 -0.52 13.66
N ASN A 160 14.51 -1.03 13.76
CA ASN A 160 14.22 -2.40 14.20
C ASN A 160 14.10 -3.37 13.02
N GLY A 161 14.27 -2.90 11.79
CA GLY A 161 14.15 -3.68 10.57
C GLY A 161 15.48 -4.00 9.92
N GLN A 162 15.54 -5.19 9.32
CA GLN A 162 16.67 -5.60 8.47
C GLN A 162 16.19 -6.40 7.28
N VAL A 163 16.82 -6.19 6.12
CA VAL A 163 16.63 -7.06 4.96
C VAL A 163 17.38 -8.36 5.19
N LEU A 164 16.68 -9.48 5.18
CA LEU A 164 17.30 -10.80 5.28
C LEU A 164 17.91 -11.23 3.95
N PHE A 165 17.17 -11.05 2.87
CA PHE A 165 17.62 -11.31 1.51
C PHE A 165 16.72 -10.60 0.48
N THR A 166 17.22 -10.52 -0.75
CA THR A 166 16.48 -10.07 -1.93
C THR A 166 16.41 -11.19 -2.95
N LYS A 167 15.25 -11.38 -3.59
CA LYS A 167 15.05 -12.37 -4.64
C LYS A 167 14.33 -11.78 -5.84
N THR A 168 14.93 -11.87 -7.02
CA THR A 168 14.26 -11.54 -8.28
C THR A 168 13.43 -12.75 -8.72
N ARG A 169 12.12 -12.55 -8.98
CA ARG A 169 11.19 -13.60 -9.39
C ARG A 169 10.67 -13.28 -10.79
N LYS A 170 10.89 -14.17 -11.73
CA LYS A 170 10.33 -14.09 -13.10
C LYS A 170 9.13 -15.01 -13.25
N ILE A 171 9.36 -16.29 -13.09
CA ILE A 171 8.35 -17.34 -13.20
C ILE A 171 8.52 -18.27 -12.01
N ILE A 172 7.44 -18.54 -11.30
CA ILE A 172 7.37 -19.54 -10.23
C ILE A 172 6.16 -20.39 -10.52
N ASP A 173 6.36 -21.72 -10.67
CA ASP A 173 5.30 -22.70 -10.96
C ASP A 173 4.37 -22.29 -12.13
N GLY A 174 4.98 -21.72 -13.19
CA GLY A 174 4.28 -21.27 -14.39
C GLY A 174 3.55 -19.93 -14.26
N LYS A 175 3.59 -19.27 -13.10
CA LYS A 175 3.06 -17.92 -12.89
C LYS A 175 4.16 -16.88 -13.10
N ILE A 176 3.84 -15.81 -13.82
CA ILE A 176 4.74 -14.67 -14.06
C ILE A 176 4.59 -13.70 -12.90
N PHE A 177 5.69 -13.41 -12.22
CA PHE A 177 5.76 -12.42 -11.14
C PHE A 177 6.39 -11.11 -11.62
N ASN A 178 7.56 -11.17 -12.26
CA ASN A 178 8.35 -10.02 -12.69
C ASN A 178 8.50 -8.99 -11.56
N ASP A 179 8.99 -9.46 -10.42
CA ASP A 179 9.25 -8.60 -9.27
C ASP A 179 10.64 -8.82 -8.66
N ILE A 180 11.07 -7.85 -7.88
CA ILE A 180 12.22 -7.91 -7.01
C ILE A 180 11.68 -7.87 -5.58
N MET A 181 11.75 -9.00 -4.88
CA MET A 181 11.20 -9.17 -3.54
C MET A 181 12.28 -8.96 -2.49
N ASP A 182 12.08 -7.99 -1.62
CA ASP A 182 12.87 -7.82 -0.39
C ASP A 182 12.13 -8.49 0.77
N VAL A 183 12.82 -9.38 1.47
CA VAL A 183 12.30 -10.01 2.68
C VAL A 183 12.87 -9.30 3.89
N TRP A 184 11.99 -8.64 4.61
CA TRP A 184 12.28 -7.88 5.82
C TRP A 184 11.96 -8.68 7.07
N LEU A 185 12.78 -8.52 8.10
CA LEU A 185 12.50 -8.94 9.46
C LEU A 185 12.54 -7.73 10.38
N PHE A 186 11.47 -7.51 11.12
CA PHE A 186 11.38 -6.48 12.16
C PHE A 186 11.17 -7.12 13.53
N ASP A 187 11.88 -6.63 14.53
CA ASP A 187 11.59 -6.97 15.92
C ASP A 187 10.54 -6.00 16.48
N TYR A 188 9.48 -6.54 17.11
CA TYR A 188 8.35 -5.76 17.61
C TYR A 188 7.66 -6.45 18.78
N ASP A 189 7.56 -5.77 19.92
CA ASP A 189 6.89 -6.25 21.13
C ASP A 189 5.66 -5.42 21.52
N GLY A 190 5.19 -4.56 20.61
CA GLY A 190 4.03 -3.71 20.86
C GLY A 190 2.70 -4.45 20.74
N GLU A 191 1.64 -3.76 21.08
CA GLU A 191 0.27 -4.24 20.92
C GLU A 191 -0.13 -4.27 19.43
N VAL A 192 -0.85 -5.31 19.03
CA VAL A 192 -1.39 -5.45 17.65
C VAL A 192 -2.90 -5.29 17.72
N ASP A 193 -3.40 -4.25 17.04
CA ASP A 193 -4.84 -3.99 16.93
C ASP A 193 -5.20 -3.76 15.46
N LEU A 194 -5.93 -4.71 14.85
CA LEU A 194 -6.44 -4.59 13.49
C LEU A 194 -7.35 -3.37 13.29
N GLY A 195 -7.91 -2.81 14.34
CA GLY A 195 -8.66 -1.54 14.27
C GLY A 195 -7.81 -0.36 13.79
N ASN A 196 -6.48 -0.47 13.87
CA ASN A 196 -5.53 0.51 13.35
C ASN A 196 -5.09 0.23 11.90
N ALA A 197 -5.49 -0.90 11.32
CA ALA A 197 -5.26 -1.20 9.90
C ALA A 197 -6.10 -0.26 9.02
N THR A 198 -5.60 0.08 7.84
CA THR A 198 -6.28 1.02 6.93
C THR A 198 -6.95 0.32 5.75
N THR A 199 -6.73 -1.00 5.62
CA THR A 199 -7.35 -1.86 4.59
C THR A 199 -8.20 -2.95 5.25
N ASP A 200 -9.06 -3.61 4.46
CA ASP A 200 -9.88 -4.76 4.87
C ASP A 200 -9.33 -6.08 4.29
N GLU A 201 -8.05 -6.07 3.93
CA GLU A 201 -7.37 -7.21 3.28
C GLU A 201 -7.12 -8.37 4.24
N VAL A 202 -7.03 -8.11 5.53
CA VAL A 202 -6.76 -9.07 6.59
C VAL A 202 -8.01 -9.33 7.44
N ALA A 203 -8.37 -10.61 7.61
CA ALA A 203 -9.50 -11.03 8.41
C ALA A 203 -9.15 -11.16 9.90
N GLN A 204 -7.95 -11.62 10.21
CA GLN A 204 -7.43 -11.77 11.57
C GLN A 204 -5.90 -11.88 11.58
N VAL A 205 -5.30 -11.68 12.74
CA VAL A 205 -3.87 -11.86 12.99
C VAL A 205 -3.64 -12.76 14.19
N ALA A 206 -2.49 -13.42 14.23
CA ALA A 206 -2.07 -14.20 15.37
C ALA A 206 -0.54 -14.21 15.49
N TRP A 207 -0.04 -14.21 16.73
CA TRP A 207 1.34 -14.54 17.02
C TRP A 207 1.50 -16.05 16.98
N MET A 208 2.41 -16.55 16.16
CA MET A 208 2.64 -17.98 15.95
C MET A 208 4.13 -18.31 16.03
N ASN A 209 4.45 -19.40 16.69
CA ASN A 209 5.79 -19.96 16.64
C ASN A 209 6.01 -20.78 15.36
N ARG A 210 7.25 -21.24 15.16
CA ARG A 210 7.65 -22.02 13.97
C ARG A 210 6.77 -23.26 13.74
N GLU A 211 6.47 -23.99 14.81
CA GLU A 211 5.69 -25.23 14.74
C GLU A 211 4.26 -24.97 14.27
N GLN A 212 3.63 -23.94 14.81
CA GLN A 212 2.27 -23.54 14.41
C GLN A 212 2.22 -23.07 12.94
N ILE A 213 3.24 -22.32 12.48
CA ILE A 213 3.34 -21.93 11.07
C ILE A 213 3.54 -23.18 10.19
N LYS A 214 4.35 -24.15 10.66
CA LYS A 214 4.56 -25.41 9.94
C LYS A 214 3.27 -26.24 9.83
N GLU A 215 2.48 -26.32 10.89
CA GLU A 215 1.19 -27.00 10.87
C GLU A 215 0.24 -26.38 9.81
N LEU A 216 0.20 -25.05 9.71
CA LEU A 216 -0.59 -24.35 8.68
C LEU A 216 -0.07 -24.65 7.26
N PHE A 217 1.25 -24.69 7.10
CA PHE A 217 1.89 -24.99 5.83
C PHE A 217 1.59 -26.43 5.39
N ASP A 218 1.78 -27.40 6.28
CA ASP A 218 1.48 -28.82 6.04
C ASP A 218 -0.01 -29.08 5.75
N ALA A 219 -0.89 -28.23 6.31
CA ALA A 219 -2.34 -28.27 6.05
C ALA A 219 -2.75 -27.52 4.76
N ASN A 220 -1.84 -26.97 3.98
CA ASN A 220 -2.09 -26.12 2.82
C ASN A 220 -2.97 -24.89 3.16
N MET A 221 -2.83 -24.35 4.35
CA MET A 221 -3.49 -23.13 4.81
C MET A 221 -2.54 -21.92 4.87
N PHE A 222 -1.29 -22.09 4.48
CA PHE A 222 -0.28 -21.03 4.40
C PHE A 222 0.11 -20.78 2.94
N VAL A 223 0.37 -19.52 2.59
CA VAL A 223 0.74 -19.17 1.20
C VAL A 223 2.04 -19.88 0.81
N GLU A 224 1.98 -20.73 -0.20
CA GLU A 224 3.05 -21.64 -0.62
C GLU A 224 4.36 -20.95 -0.97
N THR A 225 4.30 -19.75 -1.55
CA THR A 225 5.49 -18.98 -1.96
C THR A 225 6.35 -18.49 -0.79
N LEU A 226 5.86 -18.65 0.45
CA LEU A 226 6.54 -18.27 1.69
C LEU A 226 7.30 -19.43 2.35
N GLU A 227 7.48 -20.58 1.68
CA GLU A 227 8.24 -21.73 2.18
C GLU A 227 9.65 -21.39 2.66
N TYR A 228 10.26 -20.34 2.07
CA TYR A 228 11.56 -19.83 2.49
C TYR A 228 11.61 -19.41 3.97
N PHE A 229 10.46 -19.24 4.64
CA PHE A 229 10.40 -18.98 6.07
C PHE A 229 11.26 -19.97 6.86
N PHE A 230 11.14 -21.25 6.56
CA PHE A 230 11.81 -22.33 7.32
C PHE A 230 13.32 -22.42 7.08
N THR A 231 13.83 -21.81 6.03
CA THR A 231 15.25 -21.89 5.65
C THR A 231 15.98 -20.56 5.77
N GLU A 232 15.27 -19.44 5.59
CA GLU A 232 15.88 -18.11 5.49
C GLU A 232 15.47 -17.17 6.62
N VAL A 233 14.22 -17.22 7.09
CA VAL A 233 13.72 -16.31 8.12
C VAL A 233 13.94 -16.87 9.51
N ASP A 234 13.44 -18.07 9.76
CA ASP A 234 13.57 -18.77 11.04
C ASP A 234 14.53 -19.95 10.89
N LYS A 235 15.81 -19.63 10.72
CA LYS A 235 16.87 -20.64 10.72
C LYS A 235 16.94 -21.26 12.09
N GLU A 236 16.84 -22.60 12.17
CA GLU A 236 17.11 -23.30 13.41
C GLU A 236 18.47 -22.82 13.96
N ARG A 237 18.46 -22.26 15.16
CA ARG A 237 19.70 -21.92 15.84
C ARG A 237 20.34 -23.25 16.24
N CYS A 238 21.31 -23.72 15.42
CA CYS A 238 22.17 -24.83 15.77
C CYS A 238 23.00 -24.50 17.01
#